data_019a516596900cfc3b7f80e04cb8a3d1
#
_entry.id   019a516596900cfc3b7f80e04cb8a3d1
#
_cell.length_a   1.000
_cell.length_b   1.000
_cell.length_c   1.000
_cell.angle_alpha   90.00
_cell.angle_beta   90.00
_cell.angle_gamma   90.00
#
_symmetry.space_group_name_H-M   'P 1'
#
loop_
_entity.id
_entity.type
_entity.pdbx_description
1 polymer ?
#
loop_
_entity_poly.entity_id
_entity_poly.type
_entity_poly.pdbx_seq_one_letter_code
_entity_poly.pdbx_strand_id
1 'polypeptide(L)'
;MNDFAKTIPYQKAGISPDGLNASIEPVVLNPSKEMALRKRPAVIVCAGGGYEFLSDRETQPVAMRFASNGINAFILRYSVRVKFPTALLELAAAVKYVRENAERFDIDPEKILVCGFSAGGHLSASLATLWNSSYLAQFLDNPE
;
A
#
# COMPACT_ATOMS: atom_id res chain seq x y z
N MET A 1 1.71 -2.97 -17.87
CA MET A 1 0.40 -2.74 -17.22
C MET A 1 0.57 -3.05 -15.75
N ASN A 2 0.18 -2.16 -14.87
CA ASN A 2 0.40 -2.30 -13.42
C ASN A 2 -0.51 -3.43 -12.87
N ASP A 3 0.07 -4.59 -12.55
CA ASP A 3 -0.70 -5.75 -12.08
C ASP A 3 -1.43 -5.45 -10.76
N PHE A 4 -0.90 -4.55 -9.94
CA PHE A 4 -1.55 -4.09 -8.73
C PHE A 4 -2.94 -3.47 -9.00
N ALA A 5 -3.07 -2.59 -9.99
CA ALA A 5 -4.35 -1.93 -10.28
C ALA A 5 -5.49 -2.91 -10.58
N LYS A 6 -5.16 -4.10 -11.10
CA LYS A 6 -6.14 -5.16 -11.37
C LYS A 6 -6.63 -5.88 -10.11
N THR A 7 -5.91 -5.76 -9.00
CA THR A 7 -6.28 -6.40 -7.72
C THR A 7 -7.26 -5.57 -6.91
N ILE A 8 -7.48 -4.31 -7.30
CA ILE A 8 -8.36 -3.40 -6.55
C ILE A 8 -9.82 -3.68 -6.89
N PRO A 9 -10.68 -3.94 -5.89
CA PRO A 9 -12.04 -4.42 -6.11
C PRO A 9 -13.03 -3.28 -6.43
N TYR A 10 -12.70 -2.39 -7.35
CA TYR A 10 -13.53 -1.23 -7.70
C TYR A 10 -14.94 -1.63 -8.10
N GLN A 11 -15.10 -2.63 -8.95
CA GLN A 11 -16.40 -3.08 -9.45
C GLN A 11 -17.29 -3.62 -8.32
N LYS A 12 -16.73 -4.38 -7.37
CA LYS A 12 -17.47 -4.87 -6.20
C LYS A 12 -17.99 -3.69 -5.34
N ALA A 13 -17.27 -2.59 -5.33
CA ALA A 13 -17.65 -1.37 -4.60
C ALA A 13 -18.53 -0.42 -5.41
N GLY A 14 -18.92 -0.78 -6.63
CA GLY A 14 -19.69 0.09 -7.52
C GLY A 14 -18.91 1.33 -7.99
N ILE A 15 -17.58 1.25 -8.01
CA ILE A 15 -16.70 2.35 -8.42
C ILE A 15 -16.26 2.10 -9.86
N SER A 16 -16.45 3.10 -10.74
CA SER A 16 -15.85 3.05 -12.08
C SER A 16 -14.33 3.19 -11.96
N PRO A 17 -13.55 2.30 -12.58
CA PRO A 17 -12.10 2.42 -12.61
C PRO A 17 -11.61 3.53 -13.57
N ASP A 18 -12.51 4.14 -14.34
CA ASP A 18 -12.16 5.14 -15.33
C ASP A 18 -11.53 6.38 -14.70
N GLY A 19 -10.34 6.73 -15.16
CA GLY A 19 -9.57 7.86 -14.63
C GLY A 19 -8.85 7.58 -13.29
N LEU A 20 -9.00 6.40 -12.70
CA LEU A 20 -8.24 6.00 -11.52
C LEU A 20 -6.87 5.44 -11.91
N ASN A 21 -5.82 5.89 -11.24
CA ASN A 21 -4.43 5.57 -11.56
C ASN A 21 -3.63 5.05 -10.35
N ALA A 22 -4.30 4.36 -9.42
CA ALA A 22 -3.60 3.82 -8.27
C ALA A 22 -2.45 2.90 -8.69
N SER A 23 -1.30 3.10 -8.09
CA SER A 23 -0.11 2.31 -8.36
C SER A 23 0.72 2.06 -7.12
N ILE A 24 1.52 1.00 -7.15
CA ILE A 24 2.48 0.70 -6.10
C ILE A 24 3.89 0.68 -6.68
N GLU A 25 4.79 1.42 -6.05
CA GLU A 25 6.20 1.53 -6.47
C GLU A 25 7.08 0.86 -5.42
N PRO A 26 7.71 -0.28 -5.72
CA PRO A 26 8.60 -0.94 -4.78
C PRO A 26 9.96 -0.23 -4.70
N VAL A 27 10.42 0.00 -3.47
CA VAL A 27 11.78 0.42 -3.11
C VAL A 27 12.34 -0.68 -2.22
N VAL A 28 12.85 -1.73 -2.85
CA VAL A 28 13.22 -2.99 -2.19
C VAL A 28 14.69 -3.30 -2.39
N LEU A 29 15.27 -3.93 -1.38
CA LEU A 29 16.63 -4.45 -1.45
C LEU A 29 16.58 -5.83 -2.12
N ASN A 30 17.38 -6.00 -3.16
CA ASN A 30 17.51 -7.29 -3.82
C ASN A 30 18.11 -8.33 -2.85
N PRO A 31 17.61 -9.57 -2.85
CA PRO A 31 18.20 -10.63 -2.07
C PRO A 31 19.65 -10.89 -2.54
N SER A 32 20.56 -11.14 -1.62
CA SER A 32 21.94 -11.45 -1.90
C SER A 32 22.43 -12.57 -0.99
N LYS A 33 23.24 -13.48 -1.53
CA LYS A 33 23.85 -14.55 -0.75
C LYS A 33 24.86 -14.04 0.30
N GLU A 34 25.35 -12.83 0.10
CA GLU A 34 26.30 -12.18 1.03
C GLU A 34 25.60 -11.48 2.20
N MET A 35 24.31 -11.20 2.06
CA MET A 35 23.49 -10.62 3.11
C MET A 35 22.76 -11.72 3.90
N ALA A 36 22.56 -11.52 5.19
CA ALA A 36 21.82 -12.46 6.00
C ALA A 36 20.43 -12.74 5.36
N LEU A 37 20.16 -14.02 5.09
CA LEU A 37 18.92 -14.50 4.47
C LEU A 37 17.75 -14.43 5.45
N ARG A 38 17.38 -13.23 5.87
CA ARG A 38 16.17 -13.00 6.67
C ARG A 38 15.17 -12.28 5.80
N LYS A 39 13.96 -12.82 5.74
CA LYS A 39 12.83 -12.08 5.19
C LYS A 39 12.67 -10.74 5.91
N ARG A 40 12.59 -9.65 5.14
CA ARG A 40 12.57 -8.29 5.69
C ARG A 40 11.16 -7.86 6.04
N PRO A 41 10.97 -7.00 7.02
CA PRO A 41 9.70 -6.30 7.17
C PRO A 41 9.44 -5.40 5.95
N ALA A 42 8.18 -5.13 5.71
CA ALA A 42 7.75 -4.21 4.67
C ALA A 42 6.99 -3.02 5.25
N VAL A 43 7.02 -1.89 4.55
CA VAL A 43 6.21 -0.72 4.86
C VAL A 43 5.56 -0.17 3.60
N ILE A 44 4.27 0.12 3.68
CA ILE A 44 3.54 0.85 2.63
C ILE A 44 3.49 2.31 3.04
N VAL A 45 4.01 3.19 2.18
CA VAL A 45 4.12 4.63 2.42
C VAL A 45 2.99 5.34 1.69
N CYS A 46 2.17 6.09 2.46
CA CYS A 46 1.05 6.89 1.98
C CYS A 46 1.37 8.38 2.19
N ALA A 47 1.63 9.10 1.12
CA ALA A 47 1.92 10.53 1.18
C ALA A 47 0.68 11.34 1.59
N GLY A 48 0.89 12.52 2.16
CA GLY A 48 -0.14 13.53 2.36
C GLY A 48 -0.41 14.36 1.11
N GLY A 49 -1.22 15.38 1.28
CA GLY A 49 -1.62 16.31 0.21
C GLY A 49 -3.11 16.61 0.21
N GLY A 50 -3.78 16.47 1.37
CA GLY A 50 -5.19 16.83 1.55
C GLY A 50 -6.19 16.03 0.70
N TYR A 51 -5.79 14.87 0.17
CA TYR A 51 -6.53 14.13 -0.86
C TYR A 51 -6.69 14.88 -2.20
N GLU A 52 -5.95 15.98 -2.38
CA GLU A 52 -5.95 16.77 -3.61
C GLU A 52 -4.77 16.43 -4.52
N PHE A 53 -3.64 16.06 -3.93
CA PHE A 53 -2.41 15.64 -4.59
C PHE A 53 -1.63 14.69 -3.69
N LEU A 54 -0.53 14.13 -4.17
CA LEU A 54 0.42 13.34 -3.37
C LEU A 54 1.73 14.12 -3.26
N SER A 55 2.17 14.35 -2.01
CA SER A 55 3.39 15.09 -1.70
C SER A 55 4.63 14.26 -2.03
N ASP A 56 5.41 14.64 -3.02
CA ASP A 56 6.63 13.92 -3.43
C ASP A 56 7.68 13.83 -2.32
N ARG A 57 7.71 14.79 -1.40
CA ARG A 57 8.61 14.77 -0.22
C ARG A 57 8.34 13.60 0.71
N GLU A 58 7.13 13.09 0.70
CA GLU A 58 6.62 12.04 1.58
C GLU A 58 6.51 10.68 0.88
N THR A 59 7.05 10.56 -0.32
CA THR A 59 7.10 9.34 -1.12
C THR A 59 8.50 8.72 -1.13
N GLN A 60 9.25 8.90 -2.22
CA GLN A 60 10.54 8.28 -2.41
C GLN A 60 11.57 8.60 -1.31
N PRO A 61 11.72 9.84 -0.80
CA PRO A 61 12.67 10.13 0.26
C PRO A 61 12.41 9.32 1.53
N VAL A 62 11.12 9.15 1.89
CA VAL A 62 10.71 8.34 3.04
C VAL A 62 10.95 6.86 2.78
N ALA A 63 10.55 6.35 1.62
CA ALA A 63 10.76 4.96 1.25
C ALA A 63 12.25 4.57 1.25
N MET A 64 13.11 5.44 0.72
CA MET A 64 14.56 5.23 0.75
C MET A 64 15.12 5.21 2.17
N ARG A 65 14.57 6.01 3.08
CA ARG A 65 14.98 6.00 4.50
C ARG A 65 14.63 4.68 5.16
N PHE A 66 13.49 4.09 4.87
CA PHE A 66 13.14 2.76 5.34
C PHE A 66 14.06 1.69 4.72
N ALA A 67 14.25 1.74 3.41
CA ALA A 67 15.11 0.77 2.71
C ALA A 67 16.55 0.79 3.24
N SER A 68 17.12 1.97 3.53
CA SER A 68 18.46 2.09 4.11
C SER A 68 18.59 1.47 5.51
N ASN A 69 17.47 1.20 6.18
CA ASN A 69 17.40 0.51 7.47
C ASN A 69 16.95 -0.97 7.34
N GLY A 70 16.97 -1.52 6.13
CA GLY A 70 16.65 -2.93 5.89
C GLY A 70 15.16 -3.26 5.87
N ILE A 71 14.29 -2.25 5.73
CA ILE A 71 12.84 -2.39 5.61
C ILE A 71 12.46 -2.16 4.16
N ASN A 72 11.92 -3.15 3.47
CA ASN A 72 11.45 -2.98 2.11
C ASN A 72 10.25 -2.05 2.07
N ALA A 73 10.31 -1.01 1.24
CA ALA A 73 9.27 0.01 1.19
C ALA A 73 8.48 -0.06 -0.12
N PHE A 74 7.21 0.29 -0.04
CA PHE A 74 6.28 0.34 -1.16
C PHE A 74 5.56 1.67 -1.11
N ILE A 75 5.73 2.51 -2.12
CA ILE A 75 5.04 3.78 -2.21
C ILE A 75 3.69 3.53 -2.85
N LEU A 76 2.61 3.77 -2.10
CA LEU A 76 1.26 3.73 -2.66
C LEU A 76 0.90 5.10 -3.23
N ARG A 77 0.73 5.17 -4.54
CA ARG A 77 0.12 6.31 -5.20
C ARG A 77 -1.38 6.07 -5.28
N TYR A 78 -2.08 6.44 -4.22
CA TYR A 78 -3.53 6.29 -4.16
C TYR A 78 -4.23 7.41 -4.94
N SER A 79 -5.45 7.15 -5.40
CA SER A 79 -6.27 8.12 -6.14
C SER A 79 -6.66 9.30 -5.26
N VAL A 80 -6.50 10.49 -5.78
CA VAL A 80 -6.89 11.75 -5.14
C VAL A 80 -8.11 12.35 -5.83
N ARG A 81 -8.80 13.29 -5.14
CA ARG A 81 -10.05 13.92 -5.61
C ARG A 81 -11.16 12.93 -5.91
N VAL A 82 -11.17 11.84 -5.17
CA VAL A 82 -12.14 10.75 -5.29
C VAL A 82 -12.99 10.64 -4.04
N LYS A 83 -14.15 10.00 -4.16
CA LYS A 83 -15.04 9.77 -3.03
C LYS A 83 -14.58 8.56 -2.22
N PHE A 84 -14.90 8.59 -0.92
CA PHE A 84 -14.81 7.42 -0.07
C PHE A 84 -15.71 6.29 -0.65
N PRO A 85 -15.25 5.04 -0.68
CA PRO A 85 -14.06 4.48 -0.04
C PRO A 85 -12.87 4.26 -0.98
N THR A 86 -12.79 4.90 -2.14
CA THR A 86 -11.84 4.58 -3.21
C THR A 86 -10.39 4.42 -2.69
N ALA A 87 -9.83 5.47 -2.07
CA ALA A 87 -8.45 5.42 -1.57
C ALA A 87 -8.27 4.36 -0.47
N LEU A 88 -9.29 4.11 0.36
CA LEU A 88 -9.23 3.07 1.39
C LEU A 88 -9.15 1.67 0.79
N LEU A 89 -9.93 1.40 -0.26
CA LEU A 89 -9.86 0.11 -0.97
C LEU A 89 -8.49 -0.08 -1.66
N GLU A 90 -7.93 1.00 -2.20
CA GLU A 90 -6.61 0.98 -2.81
C GLU A 90 -5.51 0.64 -1.79
N LEU A 91 -5.57 1.23 -0.58
CA LEU A 91 -4.63 0.90 0.48
C LEU A 91 -4.81 -0.54 0.99
N ALA A 92 -6.05 -0.98 1.19
CA ALA A 92 -6.33 -2.33 1.62
C ALA A 92 -5.86 -3.37 0.57
N ALA A 93 -6.11 -3.10 -0.72
CA ALA A 93 -5.60 -3.92 -1.82
C ALA A 93 -4.07 -3.90 -1.88
N ALA A 94 -3.41 -2.78 -1.54
CA ALA A 94 -1.96 -2.69 -1.49
C ALA A 94 -1.37 -3.59 -0.39
N VAL A 95 -1.97 -3.61 0.80
CA VAL A 95 -1.54 -4.53 1.88
C VAL A 95 -1.66 -5.98 1.42
N LYS A 96 -2.80 -6.35 0.85
CA LYS A 96 -3.05 -7.69 0.31
C LYS A 96 -2.03 -8.04 -0.78
N TYR A 97 -1.83 -7.15 -1.76
CA TYR A 97 -0.89 -7.35 -2.86
C TYR A 97 0.54 -7.58 -2.37
N VAL A 98 1.02 -6.77 -1.42
CA VAL A 98 2.37 -6.91 -0.85
C VAL A 98 2.50 -8.24 -0.11
N ARG A 99 1.48 -8.65 0.65
CA ARG A 99 1.44 -9.93 1.38
C ARG A 99 1.46 -11.13 0.43
N GLU A 100 0.63 -11.13 -0.59
CA GLU A 100 0.55 -12.21 -1.59
C GLU A 100 1.82 -12.33 -2.45
N ASN A 101 2.57 -11.24 -2.59
CA ASN A 101 3.85 -11.21 -3.31
C ASN A 101 5.08 -11.25 -2.38
N ALA A 102 4.91 -11.69 -1.14
CA ALA A 102 5.96 -11.69 -0.12
C ALA A 102 7.22 -12.44 -0.56
N GLU A 103 7.08 -13.59 -1.20
CA GLU A 103 8.21 -14.38 -1.75
C GLU A 103 8.97 -13.58 -2.83
N ARG A 104 8.24 -12.94 -3.74
CA ARG A 104 8.83 -12.15 -4.83
C ARG A 104 9.68 -10.99 -4.32
N PHE A 105 9.29 -10.40 -3.21
CA PHE A 105 9.94 -9.21 -2.64
C PHE A 105 10.87 -9.54 -1.46
N ASP A 106 11.05 -10.82 -1.13
CA ASP A 106 11.87 -11.28 0.02
C ASP A 106 11.45 -10.61 1.33
N ILE A 107 10.14 -10.57 1.59
CA ILE A 107 9.56 -9.98 2.81
C ILE A 107 8.86 -11.02 3.67
N ASP A 108 8.75 -10.70 4.95
CA ASP A 108 7.95 -11.43 5.92
C ASP A 108 6.49 -10.98 5.82
N PRO A 109 5.55 -11.84 5.36
CA PRO A 109 4.14 -11.47 5.19
C PRO A 109 3.45 -11.06 6.50
N GLU A 110 4.00 -11.45 7.65
CA GLU A 110 3.47 -11.09 8.97
C GLU A 110 4.00 -9.73 9.47
N LYS A 111 4.95 -9.11 8.74
CA LYS A 111 5.59 -7.85 9.12
C LYS A 111 5.39 -6.78 8.07
N ILE A 112 4.13 -6.50 7.77
CA ILE A 112 3.74 -5.44 6.84
C ILE A 112 3.15 -4.27 7.65
N LEU A 113 3.79 -3.11 7.54
CA LEU A 113 3.42 -1.88 8.21
C LEU A 113 2.82 -0.90 7.21
N VAL A 114 2.03 0.03 7.71
CA VAL A 114 1.56 1.19 6.93
C VAL A 114 2.06 2.46 7.61
N CYS A 115 2.61 3.37 6.83
CA CYS A 115 3.09 4.69 7.27
C CYS A 115 2.46 5.77 6.41
N GLY A 116 1.89 6.78 7.04
CA GLY A 116 1.24 7.86 6.30
C GLY A 116 1.44 9.23 6.95
N PHE A 117 1.34 10.27 6.12
CA PHE A 117 1.51 11.67 6.51
C PHE A 117 0.23 12.45 6.21
N SER A 118 -0.23 13.29 7.15
CA SER A 118 -1.42 14.14 6.94
C SER A 118 -2.61 13.31 6.41
N ALA A 119 -3.11 13.59 5.20
CA ALA A 119 -4.16 12.81 4.55
C ALA A 119 -3.79 11.32 4.41
N GLY A 120 -2.52 11.01 4.08
CA GLY A 120 -2.03 9.63 4.07
C GLY A 120 -2.02 9.00 5.47
N GLY A 121 -1.76 9.77 6.52
CA GLY A 121 -1.89 9.35 7.91
C GLY A 121 -3.34 9.04 8.29
N HIS A 122 -4.27 9.89 7.87
CA HIS A 122 -5.70 9.66 8.03
C HIS A 122 -6.13 8.38 7.28
N LEU A 123 -5.65 8.18 6.06
CA LEU A 123 -5.91 6.97 5.27
C LEU A 123 -5.40 5.72 5.98
N SER A 124 -4.17 5.76 6.50
CA SER A 124 -3.55 4.67 7.27
C SER A 124 -4.33 4.35 8.54
N ALA A 125 -4.74 5.36 9.29
CA ALA A 125 -5.56 5.21 10.50
C ALA A 125 -6.96 4.65 10.15
N SER A 126 -7.55 5.08 9.04
CA SER A 126 -8.82 4.54 8.56
C SER A 126 -8.73 3.05 8.28
N LEU A 127 -7.66 2.59 7.63
CA LEU A 127 -7.44 1.15 7.44
C LEU A 127 -7.28 0.43 8.78
N ALA A 128 -6.45 0.96 9.69
CA ALA A 128 -6.21 0.36 11.00
C ALA A 128 -7.48 0.20 11.85
N THR A 129 -8.47 1.07 11.66
CA THR A 129 -9.75 1.01 12.38
C THR A 129 -10.82 0.18 11.67
N LEU A 130 -10.72 0.03 10.35
CA LEU A 130 -11.75 -0.62 9.53
C LEU A 130 -11.32 -1.97 8.94
N TRP A 131 -10.07 -2.41 9.15
CA TRP A 131 -9.52 -3.60 8.50
C TRP A 131 -10.36 -4.87 8.72
N ASN A 132 -10.93 -5.05 9.91
CA ASN A 132 -11.76 -6.20 10.27
C ASN A 132 -13.26 -5.90 10.23
N SER A 133 -13.66 -4.77 9.65
CA SER A 133 -15.07 -4.41 9.55
C SER A 133 -15.77 -5.20 8.46
N SER A 134 -17.05 -5.52 8.70
CA SER A 134 -17.91 -6.11 7.66
C SER A 134 -17.99 -5.24 6.39
N TYR A 135 -17.72 -3.94 6.54
CA TYR A 135 -17.70 -3.02 5.43
C TYR A 135 -16.54 -3.32 4.44
N LEU A 136 -15.32 -3.53 4.92
CA LEU A 136 -14.21 -3.90 4.03
C LEU A 136 -14.26 -5.37 3.59
N ALA A 137 -14.69 -6.27 4.47
CA ALA A 137 -14.79 -7.70 4.18
C ALA A 137 -15.66 -8.01 2.96
N GLN A 138 -16.70 -7.18 2.69
CA GLN A 138 -17.56 -7.39 1.52
C GLN A 138 -16.86 -7.13 0.17
N PHE A 139 -15.77 -6.37 0.16
CA PHE A 139 -15.03 -6.02 -1.06
C PHE A 139 -13.77 -6.86 -1.24
N LEU A 140 -13.11 -7.20 -0.15
CA LEU A 140 -11.87 -7.96 -0.14
C LEU A 140 -12.18 -9.42 0.18
N ASP A 141 -11.86 -10.31 -0.73
CA ASP A 141 -11.95 -11.74 -0.47
C ASP A 141 -10.87 -12.09 0.56
N ASN A 142 -11.29 -12.42 1.76
CA ASN A 142 -10.45 -12.75 2.90
C ASN A 142 -9.60 -11.57 3.45
N PRO A 143 -10.07 -10.84 4.45
CA PRO A 143 -9.35 -9.73 5.09
C PRO A 143 -8.31 -10.18 6.14
N GLU A 144 -8.05 -11.50 6.27
CA GLU A 144 -7.05 -12.03 7.22
C GLU A 144 -5.61 -11.66 6.85
#